data_b76da526a5aab0df3bae7cbb78ea0947
#
_entry.id   b76da526a5aab0df3bae7cbb78ea0947
#
_cell.length_a   1.000
_cell.length_b   1.000
_cell.length_c   1.000
_cell.angle_alpha   90.00
_cell.angle_beta   90.00
_cell.angle_gamma   90.00
#
_symmetry.space_group_name_H-M   'P 1'
#
loop_
_entity.id
_entity.type
_entity.pdbx_description
1 polymer ?
#
loop_
_entity_poly.entity_id
_entity_poly.type
_entity_poly.pdbx_seq_one_letter_code
_entity_poly.pdbx_strand_id
1 'polypeptide(L)'
;MPAATDVQTLNSGSKAGKAESGDSITFTFAGAVDPGSVLAGWNGAATLVTVHFQDNAKNDVLTVRNASTGAMVFPLGFVNLGGDYSHTADFRFSVMTASGNTVKIVLGTVSGLVKENPMGAAMVWSPPTNTIAESGPLDKEF
;
A
#
# COMPACT_ATOMS: atom_id res chain seq x y z
N MET A 1 17.89 3.39 2.40
CA MET A 1 16.88 2.40 1.91
C MET A 1 17.40 1.73 0.66
N PRO A 2 17.29 0.40 0.53
CA PRO A 2 17.56 -0.25 -0.75
C PRO A 2 16.56 0.19 -1.82
N ALA A 3 16.89 -0.06 -3.08
CA ALA A 3 15.99 0.27 -4.18
C ALA A 3 14.73 -0.59 -4.13
N ALA A 4 13.61 -0.02 -4.57
CA ALA A 4 12.36 -0.73 -4.74
C ALA A 4 12.44 -1.68 -5.93
N THR A 5 11.86 -2.86 -5.82
CA THR A 5 11.86 -3.87 -6.87
C THR A 5 10.49 -4.34 -7.29
N ASP A 6 9.50 -4.29 -6.38
CA ASP A 6 8.15 -4.77 -6.69
C ASP A 6 7.13 -4.27 -5.68
N VAL A 7 5.89 -4.21 -6.12
CA VAL A 7 4.72 -3.95 -5.29
C VAL A 7 3.61 -4.91 -5.70
N GLN A 8 2.97 -5.57 -4.73
CA GLN A 8 1.89 -6.51 -4.99
C GLN A 8 0.77 -6.33 -4.00
N THR A 9 -0.45 -6.60 -4.43
CA THR A 9 -1.61 -6.66 -3.55
C THR A 9 -2.18 -8.07 -3.53
N LEU A 10 -2.85 -8.41 -2.44
CA LEU A 10 -3.48 -9.71 -2.27
C LEU A 10 -4.90 -9.52 -1.76
N ASN A 11 -5.85 -10.08 -2.47
CA ASN A 11 -7.24 -10.12 -2.03
C ASN A 11 -7.40 -11.23 -0.98
N SER A 12 -7.78 -10.85 0.22
CA SER A 12 -8.18 -11.78 1.30
C SER A 12 -9.62 -11.56 1.72
N GLY A 13 -10.31 -10.60 1.11
CA GLY A 13 -11.71 -10.32 1.36
C GLY A 13 -12.64 -11.16 0.48
N SER A 14 -13.90 -10.78 0.44
CA SER A 14 -14.93 -11.51 -0.29
C SER A 14 -14.95 -11.19 -1.78
N LYS A 15 -14.30 -10.09 -2.22
CA LYS A 15 -14.47 -9.60 -3.58
C LYS A 15 -13.14 -9.08 -4.16
N ALA A 16 -12.65 -9.75 -5.18
CA ALA A 16 -11.46 -9.31 -5.91
C ALA A 16 -11.75 -8.00 -6.66
N GLY A 17 -10.79 -7.09 -6.65
CA GLY A 17 -10.92 -5.78 -7.27
C GLY A 17 -11.55 -4.72 -6.39
N LYS A 18 -11.87 -5.06 -5.15
CA LYS A 18 -12.39 -4.13 -4.15
C LYS A 18 -11.50 -4.17 -2.91
N ALA A 19 -10.95 -3.04 -2.52
CA ALA A 19 -10.15 -2.96 -1.31
C ALA A 19 -11.03 -3.17 -0.09
N GLU A 20 -10.67 -4.15 0.74
CA GLU A 20 -11.44 -4.57 1.89
C GLU A 20 -10.53 -4.81 3.09
N SER A 21 -11.10 -4.76 4.29
CA SER A 21 -10.38 -5.14 5.50
C SER A 21 -9.84 -6.57 5.36
N GLY A 22 -8.57 -6.74 5.67
CA GLY A 22 -7.88 -8.03 5.53
C GLY A 22 -7.07 -8.18 4.25
N ASP A 23 -7.34 -7.39 3.21
CA ASP A 23 -6.51 -7.34 2.02
C ASP A 23 -5.13 -6.79 2.38
N SER A 24 -4.13 -7.06 1.56
CA SER A 24 -2.78 -6.62 1.86
C SER A 24 -2.07 -6.01 0.67
N ILE A 25 -1.07 -5.19 0.97
CA ILE A 25 -0.11 -4.69 0.00
C ILE A 25 1.30 -4.99 0.52
N THR A 26 2.16 -5.48 -0.36
CA THR A 26 3.55 -5.81 -0.03
C THR A 26 4.50 -5.02 -0.92
N PHE A 27 5.41 -4.32 -0.28
CA PHE A 27 6.49 -3.56 -0.93
C PHE A 27 7.76 -4.38 -0.82
N THR A 28 8.40 -4.67 -1.94
CA THR A 28 9.63 -5.46 -1.98
C THR A 28 10.80 -4.58 -2.41
N PHE A 29 11.93 -4.76 -1.73
CA PHE A 29 13.16 -4.01 -1.96
C PHE A 29 14.28 -4.94 -2.42
N ALA A 30 15.33 -4.38 -3.01
CA ALA A 30 16.48 -5.14 -3.52
C ALA A 30 17.34 -5.75 -2.41
N GLY A 31 17.24 -5.25 -1.18
CA GLY A 31 18.00 -5.75 -0.05
C GLY A 31 17.20 -5.64 1.24
N ALA A 32 17.80 -6.05 2.35
CA ALA A 32 17.16 -6.05 3.66
C ALA A 32 16.67 -4.64 4.02
N VAL A 33 15.44 -4.57 4.51
CA VAL A 33 14.84 -3.31 4.97
C VAL A 33 15.30 -3.02 6.39
N ASP A 34 15.80 -1.81 6.62
CA ASP A 34 15.99 -1.29 7.97
C ASP A 34 14.68 -0.64 8.42
N PRO A 35 13.95 -1.24 9.38
CA PRO A 35 12.64 -0.71 9.77
C PRO A 35 12.71 0.73 10.27
N GLY A 36 13.78 1.10 10.97
CA GLY A 36 13.96 2.47 11.46
C GLY A 36 14.08 3.50 10.35
N SER A 37 14.48 3.09 9.15
CA SER A 37 14.52 3.95 7.97
C SER A 37 13.14 4.18 7.35
N VAL A 38 12.19 3.28 7.62
CA VAL A 38 10.80 3.41 7.16
C VAL A 38 10.01 4.28 8.12
N LEU A 39 10.10 3.97 9.41
CA LEU A 39 9.40 4.67 10.47
C LEU A 39 10.32 4.78 11.69
N ALA A 40 10.59 6.00 12.14
CA ALA A 40 11.51 6.24 13.24
C ALA A 40 11.13 5.44 14.49
N GLY A 41 12.08 4.72 15.05
CA GLY A 41 11.88 3.91 16.24
C GLY A 41 11.20 2.56 16.01
N TRP A 42 10.86 2.24 14.77
CA TRP A 42 10.24 0.96 14.44
C TRP A 42 11.27 -0.15 14.29
N ASN A 43 10.93 -1.33 14.80
CA ASN A 43 11.81 -2.51 14.73
C ASN A 43 11.32 -3.59 13.76
N GLY A 44 10.26 -3.31 12.99
CA GLY A 44 9.69 -4.25 12.04
C GLY A 44 8.54 -5.09 12.58
N ALA A 45 8.31 -5.08 13.89
CA ALA A 45 7.15 -5.75 14.48
C ALA A 45 5.85 -5.06 14.08
N ALA A 46 4.72 -5.76 14.24
CA ALA A 46 3.40 -5.23 13.89
C ALA A 46 3.19 -3.84 14.52
N THR A 47 2.91 -2.86 13.68
CA THR A 47 2.62 -1.48 14.11
C THR A 47 1.42 -0.95 13.33
N LEU A 48 0.66 -0.05 13.94
CA LEU A 48 -0.52 0.51 13.31
C LEU A 48 -0.15 1.66 12.38
N VAL A 49 -0.75 1.66 11.20
CA VAL A 49 -0.69 2.76 10.22
C VAL A 49 -2.07 3.00 9.66
N THR A 50 -2.23 4.12 8.96
CA THR A 50 -3.43 4.39 8.17
C THR A 50 -3.06 4.31 6.70
N VAL A 51 -3.80 3.54 5.92
CA VAL A 51 -3.66 3.49 4.47
C VAL A 51 -4.68 4.44 3.87
N HIS A 52 -4.21 5.47 3.19
CA HIS A 52 -5.05 6.51 2.61
C HIS A 52 -5.19 6.30 1.10
N PHE A 53 -6.45 6.27 0.64
CA PHE A 53 -6.79 6.23 -0.78
C PHE A 53 -7.28 7.61 -1.18
N GLN A 54 -6.54 8.26 -2.08
CA GLN A 54 -6.95 9.55 -2.64
C GLN A 54 -7.70 9.30 -3.94
N ASP A 55 -8.93 9.80 -4.01
CA ASP A 55 -9.72 9.75 -5.25
C ASP A 55 -9.07 10.67 -6.29
N ASN A 56 -8.62 10.08 -7.38
CA ASN A 56 -7.96 10.79 -8.47
C ASN A 56 -8.50 10.27 -9.81
N ALA A 57 -9.78 10.45 -10.04
CA ALA A 57 -10.50 10.04 -11.25
C ALA A 57 -10.27 8.55 -11.57
N LYS A 58 -9.45 8.24 -12.58
CA LYS A 58 -9.22 6.87 -13.06
C LYS A 58 -7.97 6.24 -12.43
N ASN A 59 -7.18 7.01 -11.69
CA ASN A 59 -5.89 6.56 -11.15
C ASN A 59 -5.80 6.94 -9.68
N ASP A 60 -6.53 6.21 -8.84
CA ASP A 60 -6.48 6.46 -7.41
C ASP A 60 -5.08 6.24 -6.87
N VAL A 61 -4.72 7.00 -5.85
CA VAL A 61 -3.38 6.99 -5.26
C VAL A 61 -3.46 6.51 -3.82
N LEU A 62 -2.64 5.52 -3.50
CA LEU A 62 -2.49 4.97 -2.16
C LEU A 62 -1.25 5.57 -1.50
N THR A 63 -1.42 6.04 -0.27
CA THR A 63 -0.31 6.45 0.60
C THR A 63 -0.46 5.80 1.96
N VAL A 64 0.67 5.63 2.66
CA VAL A 64 0.71 5.11 4.02
C VAL A 64 1.01 6.26 4.96
N ARG A 65 0.24 6.38 6.03
CA ARG A 65 0.34 7.47 7.00
C ARG A 65 0.56 6.93 8.40
N ASN A 66 1.33 7.66 9.19
CA ASN A 66 1.51 7.39 10.61
C ASN A 66 0.17 7.48 11.33
N ALA A 67 -0.18 6.44 12.09
CA ALA A 67 -1.47 6.39 12.77
C ALA A 67 -1.65 7.47 13.84
N SER A 68 -0.55 7.93 14.44
CA SER A 68 -0.59 8.92 15.53
C SER A 68 -0.61 10.35 15.00
N THR A 69 0.17 10.66 13.96
CA THR A 69 0.38 12.03 13.49
C THR A 69 -0.34 12.35 12.18
N GLY A 70 -0.72 11.32 11.40
CA GLY A 70 -1.27 11.49 10.07
C GLY A 70 -0.22 11.84 9.01
N ALA A 71 1.04 11.96 9.38
CA ALA A 71 2.10 12.27 8.44
C ALA A 71 2.37 11.08 7.51
N MET A 72 2.69 11.35 6.25
CA MET A 72 3.02 10.31 5.28
C MET A 72 4.27 9.54 5.72
N VAL A 73 4.24 8.23 5.59
CA VAL A 73 5.42 7.37 5.74
C VAL A 73 6.24 7.52 4.47
N PHE A 74 7.08 8.53 4.45
CA PHE A 74 7.75 9.03 3.24
C PHE A 74 8.57 7.98 2.49
N PRO A 75 9.33 7.09 3.16
CA PRO A 75 10.13 6.08 2.45
C PRO A 75 9.32 5.09 1.61
N LEU A 76 8.02 4.92 1.89
CA LEU A 76 7.15 4.09 1.08
C LEU A 76 6.56 4.85 -0.11
N GLY A 77 6.68 6.18 -0.15
CA GLY A 77 6.19 7.00 -1.24
C GLY A 77 4.69 6.85 -1.48
N PHE A 78 4.30 6.79 -2.73
CA PHE A 78 2.90 6.58 -3.11
C PHE A 78 2.78 5.51 -4.20
N VAL A 79 1.59 4.92 -4.28
CA VAL A 79 1.26 3.92 -5.29
C VAL A 79 0.11 4.43 -6.14
N ASN A 80 0.34 4.58 -7.44
CA ASN A 80 -0.73 4.80 -8.40
C ASN A 80 -1.35 3.43 -8.70
N LEU A 81 -2.63 3.26 -8.31
CA LEU A 81 -3.31 1.96 -8.43
C LEU A 81 -3.73 1.64 -9.87
N GLY A 82 -3.63 2.61 -10.79
CA GLY A 82 -3.98 2.41 -12.19
C GLY A 82 -5.47 2.27 -12.43
N GLY A 83 -6.30 2.49 -11.44
CA GLY A 83 -7.74 2.32 -11.54
C GLY A 83 -8.50 3.14 -10.50
N ASP A 84 -9.83 3.13 -10.64
CA ASP A 84 -10.76 3.81 -9.75
C ASP A 84 -11.27 2.82 -8.70
N TYR A 85 -10.64 2.81 -7.51
CA TYR A 85 -10.96 1.89 -6.42
C TYR A 85 -11.76 2.54 -5.30
N SER A 86 -11.81 3.88 -5.25
CA SER A 86 -12.47 4.55 -4.13
C SER A 86 -12.88 5.98 -4.48
N HIS A 87 -13.81 6.53 -3.70
CA HIS A 87 -13.75 7.93 -3.31
C HIS A 87 -12.65 8.06 -2.27
N THR A 88 -12.33 9.27 -1.83
CA THR A 88 -11.33 9.43 -0.77
C THR A 88 -11.73 8.59 0.44
N ALA A 89 -10.84 7.70 0.87
CA ALA A 89 -11.10 6.74 1.95
C ALA A 89 -9.83 6.45 2.73
N ASP A 90 -10.01 6.08 3.99
CA ASP A 90 -8.92 5.64 4.85
C ASP A 90 -9.20 4.22 5.37
N PHE A 91 -8.15 3.40 5.43
CA PHE A 91 -8.16 2.14 6.16
C PHE A 91 -7.38 2.35 7.45
N ARG A 92 -8.10 2.59 8.53
CA ARG A 92 -7.51 2.81 9.86
C ARG A 92 -7.20 1.48 10.53
N PHE A 93 -6.27 1.50 11.49
CA PHE A 93 -5.84 0.30 12.20
C PHE A 93 -5.29 -0.75 11.25
N SER A 94 -4.70 -0.31 10.15
CA SER A 94 -3.95 -1.19 9.27
C SER A 94 -2.64 -1.59 9.97
N VAL A 95 -2.17 -2.80 9.70
CA VAL A 95 -1.02 -3.36 10.40
C VAL A 95 0.15 -3.48 9.45
N MET A 96 1.25 -2.82 9.78
CA MET A 96 2.49 -2.84 9.00
C MET A 96 3.53 -3.69 9.71
N THR A 97 4.16 -4.58 8.94
CA THR A 97 5.28 -5.41 9.39
C THR A 97 6.41 -5.36 8.38
N ALA A 98 7.65 -5.55 8.83
CA ALA A 98 8.79 -5.71 7.95
C ALA A 98 9.47 -7.04 8.24
N SER A 99 9.89 -7.72 7.17
CA SER A 99 10.61 -8.98 7.27
C SER A 99 11.54 -9.13 6.07
N GLY A 100 12.83 -9.30 6.31
CA GLY A 100 13.83 -9.44 5.25
C GLY A 100 13.82 -8.20 4.35
N ASN A 101 13.49 -8.39 3.08
CA ASN A 101 13.44 -7.32 2.08
C ASN A 101 12.05 -6.79 1.78
N THR A 102 11.06 -7.09 2.63
CA THR A 102 9.67 -6.68 2.39
C THR A 102 9.08 -5.86 3.52
N VAL A 103 8.15 -4.98 3.16
CA VAL A 103 7.22 -4.31 4.09
C VAL A 103 5.82 -4.69 3.65
N LYS A 104 5.04 -5.27 4.55
CA LYS A 104 3.67 -5.72 4.28
C LYS A 104 2.69 -4.94 5.14
N ILE A 105 1.58 -4.53 4.54
CA ILE A 105 0.50 -3.85 5.25
C ILE A 105 -0.80 -4.60 5.00
N VAL A 106 -1.47 -4.98 6.09
CA VAL A 106 -2.80 -5.57 6.05
C VAL A 106 -3.81 -4.47 6.34
N LEU A 107 -4.78 -4.29 5.44
CA LEU A 107 -5.78 -3.24 5.56
C LEU A 107 -6.69 -3.47 6.77
N GLY A 108 -6.91 -2.41 7.52
CA GLY A 108 -7.78 -2.40 8.69
C GLY A 108 -9.20 -1.95 8.36
N THR A 109 -9.78 -1.12 9.23
CA THR A 109 -11.16 -0.67 9.12
C THR A 109 -11.30 0.47 8.11
N VAL A 110 -12.20 0.32 7.15
CA VAL A 110 -12.45 1.35 6.14
C VAL A 110 -13.29 2.50 6.70
N SER A 111 -12.91 3.72 6.35
CA SER A 111 -13.68 4.94 6.55
C SER A 111 -13.75 5.65 5.22
N GLY A 112 -14.94 5.85 4.66
CA GLY A 112 -15.15 6.37 3.33
C GLY A 112 -15.72 5.32 2.39
N LEU A 113 -15.77 5.62 1.11
CA LEU A 113 -16.38 4.73 0.10
C LEU A 113 -15.31 4.08 -0.76
N VAL A 114 -15.38 2.78 -0.87
CA VAL A 114 -14.58 1.99 -1.81
C VAL A 114 -15.46 1.43 -2.91
N LYS A 115 -14.88 1.22 -4.07
CA LYS A 115 -15.56 0.69 -5.25
C LYS A 115 -14.87 -0.57 -5.72
N GLU A 116 -15.61 -1.40 -6.44
CA GLU A 116 -15.00 -2.47 -7.20
C GLU A 116 -14.47 -1.92 -8.53
N ASN A 117 -13.21 -2.23 -8.83
CA ASN A 117 -12.65 -1.99 -10.16
C ASN A 117 -12.72 -3.29 -10.95
N PRO A 118 -13.62 -3.40 -11.94
CA PRO A 118 -13.77 -4.65 -12.69
C PRO A 118 -12.63 -4.91 -13.67
N MET A 119 -11.83 -3.89 -13.96
CA MET A 119 -10.72 -3.99 -14.91
C MET A 119 -9.41 -3.96 -14.17
N GLY A 120 -8.53 -4.91 -14.45
CA GLY A 120 -7.18 -4.90 -13.91
C GLY A 120 -6.31 -3.84 -14.55
N ALA A 121 -5.33 -3.36 -13.81
CA ALA A 121 -4.32 -2.41 -14.29
C ALA A 121 -3.03 -2.60 -13.50
N ALA A 122 -1.90 -2.27 -14.11
CA ALA A 122 -0.62 -2.33 -13.41
C ALA A 122 -0.51 -1.16 -12.44
N MET A 123 -0.07 -1.45 -11.22
CA MET A 123 0.31 -0.42 -10.26
C MET A 123 1.65 0.19 -10.62
N VAL A 124 1.84 1.44 -10.26
CA VAL A 124 3.14 2.10 -10.31
C VAL A 124 3.46 2.65 -8.92
N TRP A 125 4.51 2.13 -8.32
CA TRP A 125 4.99 2.55 -7.02
C TRP A 125 6.14 3.54 -7.17
N SER A 126 6.04 4.67 -6.50
CA SER A 126 7.01 5.77 -6.58
C SER A 126 7.55 6.11 -5.19
N PRO A 127 8.48 5.30 -4.64
CA PRO A 127 9.21 5.68 -3.44
C PRO A 127 10.28 6.73 -3.79
N PRO A 128 10.92 7.37 -2.81
CA PRO A 128 11.96 8.38 -3.09
C PRO A 128 13.15 7.87 -3.88
N THR A 129 13.43 6.56 -3.83
CA THR A 129 14.62 5.97 -4.45
C THR A 129 14.50 5.77 -5.96
N ASN A 130 13.34 5.32 -6.41
CA ASN A 130 13.10 4.99 -7.82
C ASN A 130 11.61 4.76 -8.06
N THR A 131 11.23 4.64 -9.32
CA THR A 131 9.86 4.26 -9.70
C THR A 131 9.86 2.84 -10.23
N ILE A 132 8.89 2.04 -9.80
CA ILE A 132 8.78 0.64 -10.18
C ILE A 132 7.34 0.31 -10.57
N ALA A 133 7.17 -0.32 -11.73
CA ALA A 133 5.88 -0.88 -12.12
C ALA A 133 5.72 -2.28 -11.52
N GLU A 134 4.49 -2.64 -11.19
CA GLU A 134 4.14 -3.97 -10.75
C GLU A 134 4.63 -5.01 -11.77
N SER A 135 5.24 -6.10 -11.30
CA SER A 135 5.63 -7.21 -12.14
C SER A 135 4.49 -8.23 -12.26
N GLY A 136 4.43 -8.92 -13.41
CA GLY A 136 3.43 -9.96 -13.66
C GLY A 136 2.26 -9.47 -14.53
N PRO A 137 1.23 -10.34 -14.73
CA PRO A 137 0.09 -9.98 -15.55
C PRO A 137 -0.77 -8.91 -14.88
N LEU A 138 -1.47 -8.11 -15.71
CA LEU A 138 -2.44 -7.17 -15.21
C LEU A 138 -3.59 -7.93 -14.53
N ASP A 139 -3.94 -7.53 -13.34
CA ASP A 139 -5.05 -8.10 -12.60
C ASP A 139 -5.79 -7.02 -11.81
N LYS A 140 -6.80 -7.43 -11.07
CA LYS A 140 -7.53 -6.51 -10.19
C LYS A 140 -6.72 -6.34 -8.91
N GLU A 141 -6.46 -5.09 -8.56
CA GLU A 141 -5.81 -4.78 -7.29
C GLU A 141 -6.75 -5.11 -6.12
N PHE A 142 -6.16 -5.65 -5.06
CA PHE A 142 -6.90 -6.12 -3.90
C PHE A 142 -7.93 -7.22 -4.29
#